data_ff6bc7e5b4ce2f7efc4d8833a883fb8c
#
_entry.id   ff6bc7e5b4ce2f7efc4d8833a883fb8c
#
_cell.length_a   1.000
_cell.length_b   1.000
_cell.length_c   1.000
_cell.angle_alpha   90.00
_cell.angle_beta   90.00
_cell.angle_gamma   90.00
#
_symmetry.space_group_name_H-M   'P 1'
#
loop_
_entity.id
_entity.type
_entity.pdbx_description
1 polymer ?
#
loop_
_entity_poly.entity_id
_entity_poly.type
_entity_poly.pdbx_seq_one_letter_code
_entity_poly.pdbx_strand_id
1 'polypeptide(L)'
;MNRSILSLLIVCCLLFSCQKEHDHNSTQGTISTFGVSLSPTNYLRAEVRATFSTQTSYHIAYWETANPEQVKYTDTYQAIGSTQRTLLLLKPDTDYSCQIITEAGDKSVVKTFKTKSVEAFLPNAILLKEELSEKIEGYLLANNRNSKHIYLMDMNGNVVWYEPVADTPAVVNYDPHSQRFYMLTDAPSEGLFVFNAKKLKVIDLLGNLTLEKNFSTIPELQNCHVHHECRPMPNGNIGLVTYIDKTVDLSTKGGSQSDTVRGDGFVIMNSKGEITYQWSCFDHLNPVEYPTISSKKVREDWIHANSIDRDSEGNYYMTTNRDSELWKINGRTGELIYRVGEKGTITPTTHYVSHGIHCAIVQAPDEVLVIDNARENKSTGSRALIYKVNPTTKTVSVPTEIALPKGNFSATRSNVQLIGKQSVLFALSSSKQVLITNRSTTAQIQRHLQLPYTFYRVQYISTIKY
;
A
#
# COMPACT_ATOMS: atom_id res chain seq x y z
N MET A 1 93.21 -49.77 30.93
CA MET A 1 92.03 -50.20 31.75
C MET A 1 90.85 -50.29 30.85
N ASN A 2 90.25 -51.48 30.83
CA ASN A 2 89.11 -52.01 30.12
C ASN A 2 87.88 -51.09 29.99
N ARG A 3 87.23 -51.14 28.83
CA ARG A 3 85.91 -51.76 28.70
C ARG A 3 85.34 -51.77 27.28
N SER A 4 84.93 -52.96 26.95
CA SER A 4 84.33 -53.52 25.76
C SER A 4 83.15 -52.70 25.19
N ILE A 5 83.13 -52.67 23.85
CA ILE A 5 82.01 -52.24 23.01
C ILE A 5 81.19 -53.49 22.68
N LEU A 6 79.93 -53.51 23.04
CA LEU A 6 78.92 -54.51 22.65
C LEU A 6 78.09 -53.95 21.57
N SER A 7 78.19 -54.37 20.32
CA SER A 7 77.34 -54.03 19.22
C SER A 7 76.04 -54.79 19.31
N LEU A 8 74.90 -54.06 19.33
CA LEU A 8 73.55 -54.64 19.26
C LEU A 8 72.96 -54.33 17.86
N LEU A 9 72.84 -55.40 17.09
CA LEU A 9 72.08 -55.34 15.80
C LEU A 9 70.61 -55.27 16.14
N ILE A 10 69.93 -54.16 15.71
CA ILE A 10 68.49 -54.07 15.73
C ILE A 10 67.98 -54.40 14.32
N VAL A 11 67.28 -55.52 14.17
CA VAL A 11 66.52 -55.92 13.02
C VAL A 11 65.22 -55.10 12.99
N CYS A 12 65.08 -54.18 12.04
CA CYS A 12 63.84 -53.45 11.79
C CYS A 12 62.88 -54.33 11.02
N CYS A 13 61.91 -54.93 11.69
CA CYS A 13 60.73 -55.50 11.04
C CYS A 13 59.83 -54.36 10.55
N LEU A 14 59.79 -54.13 9.27
CA LEU A 14 58.79 -53.27 8.61
C LEU A 14 57.46 -54.03 8.65
N LEU A 15 56.58 -53.66 9.62
CA LEU A 15 55.16 -53.99 9.60
C LEU A 15 54.48 -52.97 8.68
N PHE A 16 54.11 -53.36 7.46
CA PHE A 16 53.15 -52.65 6.64
C PHE A 16 51.78 -52.76 7.35
N SER A 17 51.42 -51.70 8.07
CA SER A 17 50.04 -51.47 8.52
C SER A 17 49.26 -50.97 7.31
N CYS A 18 48.41 -51.83 6.74
CA CYS A 18 47.33 -51.39 5.84
C CYS A 18 46.34 -50.57 6.68
N GLN A 19 46.52 -49.26 6.70
CA GLN A 19 45.41 -48.37 7.10
C GLN A 19 44.34 -48.49 6.03
N LYS A 20 43.26 -49.18 6.35
CA LYS A 20 42.00 -48.99 5.67
C LYS A 20 41.67 -47.49 5.78
N GLU A 21 41.74 -46.79 4.69
CA GLU A 21 41.03 -45.51 4.55
C GLU A 21 39.55 -45.80 4.89
N HIS A 22 39.13 -45.32 6.05
CA HIS A 22 37.72 -45.13 6.29
C HIS A 22 37.27 -44.12 5.27
N ASP A 23 36.64 -44.59 4.23
CA ASP A 23 35.72 -43.77 3.42
C ASP A 23 34.81 -43.06 4.43
N HIS A 24 35.09 -41.79 4.64
CA HIS A 24 34.08 -40.87 5.15
C HIS A 24 32.95 -40.91 4.14
N ASN A 25 31.98 -41.79 4.38
CA ASN A 25 30.65 -41.62 3.84
C ASN A 25 30.27 -40.20 4.20
N SER A 26 30.44 -39.26 3.27
CA SER A 26 29.84 -37.96 3.31
C SER A 26 28.36 -38.27 3.38
N THR A 27 27.79 -38.17 4.57
CA THR A 27 26.32 -38.08 4.73
C THR A 27 25.91 -36.97 3.77
N GLN A 28 25.28 -37.37 2.69
CA GLN A 28 24.77 -36.45 1.70
C GLN A 28 23.86 -35.51 2.47
N GLY A 29 24.26 -34.23 2.62
CA GLY A 29 23.53 -33.26 3.41
C GLY A 29 22.07 -33.18 2.95
N THR A 30 21.17 -32.77 3.82
CA THR A 30 19.74 -32.66 3.53
C THR A 30 19.45 -31.86 2.24
N ILE A 31 20.32 -30.91 1.89
CA ILE A 31 20.26 -30.09 0.68
C ILE A 31 21.10 -30.74 -0.44
N SER A 32 20.46 -31.39 -1.39
CA SER A 32 21.14 -32.09 -2.51
C SER A 32 21.57 -31.13 -3.62
N THR A 33 20.77 -30.14 -3.95
CA THR A 33 21.10 -29.10 -4.94
C THR A 33 20.57 -27.74 -4.48
N PHE A 34 21.26 -26.68 -4.93
CA PHE A 34 20.86 -25.31 -4.71
C PHE A 34 21.33 -24.42 -5.84
N GLY A 35 20.42 -23.62 -6.38
CA GLY A 35 20.70 -22.62 -7.41
C GLY A 35 19.81 -21.40 -7.28
N VAL A 36 20.29 -20.27 -7.77
CA VAL A 36 19.53 -19.01 -7.86
C VAL A 36 19.73 -18.40 -9.23
N SER A 37 18.66 -17.81 -9.79
CA SER A 37 18.69 -17.05 -11.03
C SER A 37 17.73 -15.88 -10.97
N LEU A 38 18.05 -14.78 -11.65
CA LEU A 38 17.10 -13.68 -11.80
C LEU A 38 15.88 -14.15 -12.61
N SER A 39 14.69 -13.68 -12.25
CA SER A 39 13.47 -13.94 -13.01
C SER A 39 13.61 -13.35 -14.43
N PRO A 40 13.21 -14.08 -15.47
CA PRO A 40 13.24 -13.56 -16.84
C PRO A 40 12.24 -12.44 -17.10
N THR A 41 11.16 -12.36 -16.30
CA THR A 41 10.02 -11.45 -16.51
C THR A 41 9.98 -10.28 -15.52
N ASN A 42 10.76 -10.33 -14.44
CA ASN A 42 10.77 -9.26 -13.44
C ASN A 42 12.19 -9.04 -12.90
N TYR A 43 12.71 -7.84 -13.06
CA TYR A 43 14.09 -7.48 -12.76
C TYR A 43 14.43 -7.44 -11.27
N LEU A 44 13.41 -7.41 -10.39
CA LEU A 44 13.56 -7.37 -8.93
C LEU A 44 13.04 -8.65 -8.26
N ARG A 45 13.04 -9.78 -9.01
CA ARG A 45 12.71 -11.12 -8.50
C ARG A 45 13.83 -12.10 -8.81
N ALA A 46 14.19 -12.93 -7.85
CA ALA A 46 15.12 -14.02 -8.05
C ALA A 46 14.46 -15.36 -7.69
N GLU A 47 14.64 -16.34 -8.56
CA GLU A 47 14.13 -17.71 -8.39
C GLU A 47 15.18 -18.58 -7.73
N VAL A 48 14.87 -19.10 -6.55
CA VAL A 48 15.70 -20.05 -5.81
C VAL A 48 15.14 -21.45 -6.05
N ARG A 49 15.98 -22.33 -6.56
CA ARG A 49 15.66 -23.76 -6.77
C ARG A 49 16.53 -24.61 -5.87
N ALA A 50 15.91 -25.58 -5.21
CA ALA A 50 16.61 -26.51 -4.35
C ALA A 50 16.00 -27.91 -4.44
N THR A 51 16.79 -28.92 -4.07
CA THR A 51 16.31 -30.29 -3.93
C THR A 51 16.72 -30.80 -2.55
N PHE A 52 15.76 -31.39 -1.83
CA PHE A 52 15.95 -31.96 -0.51
C PHE A 52 15.82 -33.48 -0.55
N SER A 53 16.73 -34.19 0.09
CA SER A 53 16.73 -35.65 0.15
C SER A 53 15.63 -36.19 1.09
N THR A 54 15.23 -35.40 2.08
CA THR A 54 14.20 -35.70 3.09
C THR A 54 13.27 -34.54 3.30
N GLN A 55 12.12 -34.76 3.97
CA GLN A 55 11.22 -33.69 4.41
C GLN A 55 11.99 -32.70 5.30
N THR A 56 12.08 -31.46 4.87
CA THR A 56 12.94 -30.44 5.50
C THR A 56 12.19 -29.15 5.68
N SER A 57 12.28 -28.58 6.90
CA SER A 57 11.90 -27.18 7.17
C SER A 57 13.12 -26.28 6.95
N TYR A 58 12.95 -25.23 6.19
CA TYR A 58 14.05 -24.33 5.83
C TYR A 58 13.55 -22.90 5.57
N HIS A 59 14.47 -21.95 5.62
CA HIS A 59 14.30 -20.59 5.12
C HIS A 59 15.47 -20.21 4.21
N ILE A 60 15.30 -19.12 3.47
CA ILE A 60 16.35 -18.55 2.63
C ILE A 60 16.86 -17.29 3.31
N ALA A 61 18.15 -17.30 3.65
CA ALA A 61 18.87 -16.10 4.07
C ALA A 61 19.39 -15.39 2.82
N TYR A 62 19.23 -14.07 2.72
CA TYR A 62 19.76 -13.28 1.60
C TYR A 62 20.13 -11.87 2.09
N TRP A 63 21.14 -11.28 1.42
CA TRP A 63 21.70 -9.98 1.78
C TRP A 63 22.32 -9.32 0.58
N GLU A 64 22.44 -8.01 0.62
CA GLU A 64 23.27 -7.28 -0.32
C GLU A 64 24.73 -7.70 -0.12
N THR A 65 25.42 -8.16 -1.15
CA THR A 65 26.78 -8.71 -1.04
C THR A 65 27.76 -7.72 -0.41
N ALA A 66 27.52 -6.41 -0.60
CA ALA A 66 28.31 -5.35 0.01
C ALA A 66 28.01 -5.12 1.50
N ASN A 67 26.90 -5.64 2.03
CA ASN A 67 26.44 -5.43 3.43
C ASN A 67 26.06 -6.77 4.10
N PRO A 68 27.01 -7.68 4.31
CA PRO A 68 26.73 -9.05 4.77
C PRO A 68 26.17 -9.14 6.18
N GLU A 69 26.25 -8.09 6.99
CA GLU A 69 25.66 -8.00 8.32
C GLU A 69 24.15 -7.74 8.29
N GLN A 70 23.59 -7.30 7.17
CA GLN A 70 22.17 -6.97 7.02
C GLN A 70 21.41 -8.13 6.37
N VAL A 71 21.43 -9.30 7.02
CA VAL A 71 20.75 -10.49 6.51
C VAL A 71 19.24 -10.36 6.64
N LYS A 72 18.54 -10.66 5.55
CA LYS A 72 17.08 -10.84 5.50
C LYS A 72 16.77 -12.32 5.41
N TYR A 73 15.59 -12.69 5.91
CA TYR A 73 15.11 -14.06 5.90
C TYR A 73 13.71 -14.13 5.30
N THR A 74 13.46 -15.16 4.50
CA THR A 74 12.09 -15.51 4.12
C THR A 74 11.35 -16.17 5.28
N ASP A 75 10.04 -16.35 5.14
CA ASP A 75 9.29 -17.25 6.02
C ASP A 75 9.87 -18.67 5.93
N THR A 76 9.54 -19.51 6.94
CA THR A 76 9.93 -20.93 6.95
C THR A 76 9.07 -21.72 5.98
N TYR A 77 9.71 -22.47 5.10
CA TYR A 77 9.07 -23.36 4.14
C TYR A 77 9.30 -24.82 4.52
N GLN A 78 8.46 -25.70 4.00
CA GLN A 78 8.68 -27.15 4.06
C GLN A 78 8.75 -27.71 2.63
N ALA A 79 9.67 -28.63 2.41
CA ALA A 79 9.81 -29.32 1.12
C ALA A 79 10.48 -30.69 1.27
N ILE A 80 10.17 -31.57 0.31
CA ILE A 80 10.88 -32.79 -0.03
C ILE A 80 11.03 -32.85 -1.55
N GLY A 81 12.16 -33.34 -2.04
CA GLY A 81 12.43 -33.32 -3.48
C GLY A 81 12.71 -31.90 -3.98
N SER A 82 12.37 -31.63 -5.24
CA SER A 82 12.64 -30.33 -5.89
C SER A 82 11.59 -29.29 -5.49
N THR A 83 12.07 -28.08 -5.22
CA THR A 83 11.22 -26.92 -4.87
C THR A 83 11.74 -25.65 -5.53
N GLN A 84 10.85 -24.69 -5.75
CA GLN A 84 11.18 -23.35 -6.22
C GLN A 84 10.52 -22.31 -5.32
N ARG A 85 11.27 -21.25 -4.97
CA ARG A 85 10.80 -20.09 -4.21
C ARG A 85 11.29 -18.82 -4.88
N THR A 86 10.58 -17.72 -4.65
CA THR A 86 10.92 -16.42 -5.24
C THR A 86 11.37 -15.47 -4.13
N LEU A 87 12.56 -14.89 -4.28
CA LEU A 87 13.00 -13.77 -3.47
C LEU A 87 12.40 -12.47 -4.03
N LEU A 88 11.84 -11.68 -3.15
CA LEU A 88 11.16 -10.41 -3.41
C LEU A 88 11.83 -9.28 -2.62
N LEU A 89 11.34 -8.05 -2.82
CA LEU A 89 11.77 -6.85 -2.10
C LEU A 89 13.28 -6.58 -2.27
N LEU A 90 13.77 -6.75 -3.50
CA LEU A 90 15.14 -6.58 -3.91
C LEU A 90 15.36 -5.19 -4.53
N LYS A 91 16.46 -4.52 -4.18
CA LYS A 91 16.84 -3.24 -4.81
C LYS A 91 17.33 -3.46 -6.25
N PRO A 92 17.16 -2.47 -7.14
CA PRO A 92 17.72 -2.55 -8.50
C PRO A 92 19.25 -2.43 -8.51
N ASP A 93 19.89 -2.90 -9.59
CA ASP A 93 21.33 -2.85 -9.82
C ASP A 93 22.22 -3.35 -8.68
N THR A 94 21.70 -4.28 -7.87
CA THR A 94 22.32 -4.70 -6.61
C THR A 94 22.79 -6.14 -6.70
N ASP A 95 24.01 -6.39 -6.26
CA ASP A 95 24.57 -7.73 -6.08
C ASP A 95 24.06 -8.32 -4.76
N TYR A 96 23.43 -9.48 -4.83
CA TYR A 96 22.93 -10.23 -3.69
C TYR A 96 23.64 -11.55 -3.51
N SER A 97 23.79 -11.94 -2.25
CA SER A 97 24.18 -13.28 -1.83
C SER A 97 22.99 -13.96 -1.16
N CYS A 98 22.84 -15.26 -1.36
CA CYS A 98 21.81 -16.04 -0.67
C CYS A 98 22.27 -17.45 -0.32
N GLN A 99 21.64 -18.02 0.71
CA GLN A 99 21.94 -19.33 1.27
C GLN A 99 20.65 -19.96 1.83
N ILE A 100 20.47 -21.26 1.63
CA ILE A 100 19.42 -22.01 2.34
C ILE A 100 19.97 -22.41 3.71
N ILE A 101 19.14 -22.26 4.73
CA ILE A 101 19.41 -22.70 6.10
C ILE A 101 18.23 -23.56 6.55
N THR A 102 18.50 -24.80 6.95
CA THR A 102 17.49 -25.70 7.49
C THR A 102 17.30 -25.47 9.00
N GLU A 103 16.16 -25.86 9.55
CA GLU A 103 15.95 -25.80 11.01
C GLU A 103 16.91 -26.73 11.77
N ALA A 104 17.43 -27.78 11.12
CA ALA A 104 18.48 -28.64 11.67
C ALA A 104 19.86 -27.98 11.69
N GLY A 105 20.02 -26.81 11.07
CA GLY A 105 21.26 -26.05 11.02
C GLY A 105 22.12 -26.31 9.78
N ASP A 106 21.70 -27.20 8.87
CA ASP A 106 22.43 -27.42 7.61
C ASP A 106 22.37 -26.17 6.73
N LYS A 107 23.46 -25.85 6.07
CA LYS A 107 23.59 -24.69 5.19
C LYS A 107 24.03 -25.10 3.78
N SER A 108 23.38 -24.55 2.78
CA SER A 108 23.89 -24.67 1.40
C SER A 108 25.17 -23.85 1.21
N VAL A 109 25.85 -24.02 0.09
CA VAL A 109 26.83 -23.03 -0.38
C VAL A 109 26.15 -21.68 -0.56
N VAL A 110 26.90 -20.59 -0.45
CA VAL A 110 26.41 -19.25 -0.80
C VAL A 110 26.40 -19.11 -2.33
N LYS A 111 25.32 -18.61 -2.87
CA LYS A 111 25.19 -18.26 -4.28
C LYS A 111 24.93 -16.77 -4.43
N THR A 112 25.39 -16.20 -5.54
CA THR A 112 25.23 -14.78 -5.86
C THR A 112 24.39 -14.59 -7.10
N PHE A 113 23.68 -13.45 -7.17
CA PHE A 113 22.98 -12.99 -8.36
C PHE A 113 22.93 -11.46 -8.36
N LYS A 114 22.67 -10.84 -9.50
CA LYS A 114 22.54 -9.39 -9.62
C LYS A 114 21.18 -9.04 -10.17
N THR A 115 20.45 -8.10 -9.52
CA THR A 115 19.24 -7.50 -10.05
C THR A 115 19.55 -6.54 -11.19
N LYS A 116 18.53 -6.22 -12.01
CA LYS A 116 18.70 -5.25 -13.10
C LYS A 116 18.13 -3.89 -12.74
N SER A 117 18.53 -2.87 -13.48
CA SER A 117 17.96 -1.53 -13.36
C SER A 117 16.48 -1.51 -13.77
N VAL A 118 15.70 -0.71 -13.05
CA VAL A 118 14.31 -0.36 -13.39
C VAL A 118 14.16 1.14 -13.69
N GLU A 119 15.26 1.89 -13.64
CA GLU A 119 15.30 3.36 -13.74
C GLU A 119 14.58 3.89 -15.00
N ALA A 120 14.67 3.18 -16.11
CA ALA A 120 14.09 3.60 -17.38
C ALA A 120 12.54 3.71 -17.34
N PHE A 121 11.86 2.99 -16.45
CA PHE A 121 10.38 2.98 -16.37
C PHE A 121 9.84 3.21 -14.95
N LEU A 122 10.65 2.98 -13.92
CA LEU A 122 10.35 3.23 -12.51
C LEU A 122 11.58 3.82 -11.80
N PRO A 123 11.89 5.11 -12.02
CA PRO A 123 12.97 5.77 -11.32
C PRO A 123 12.71 5.83 -9.81
N ASN A 124 13.78 5.71 -9.04
CA ASN A 124 13.76 5.86 -7.60
C ASN A 124 13.30 7.28 -7.20
N ALA A 125 12.74 7.41 -6.00
CA ALA A 125 12.53 8.72 -5.40
C ALA A 125 13.87 9.33 -4.95
N ILE A 126 13.94 10.65 -4.92
CA ILE A 126 15.12 11.38 -4.43
C ILE A 126 14.94 11.63 -2.94
N LEU A 127 15.84 11.12 -2.13
CA LEU A 127 15.88 11.41 -0.69
C LEU A 127 16.52 12.77 -0.47
N LEU A 128 15.73 13.77 -0.07
CA LEU A 128 16.17 15.15 0.14
C LEU A 128 16.52 15.45 1.59
N LYS A 129 15.93 14.71 2.54
CA LYS A 129 16.17 14.88 3.98
C LYS A 129 15.99 13.55 4.72
N GLU A 130 16.84 13.31 5.72
CA GLU A 130 16.74 12.17 6.64
C GLU A 130 17.25 12.56 8.04
N GLU A 131 16.30 12.80 8.96
CA GLU A 131 16.55 13.15 10.35
C GLU A 131 15.47 12.52 11.26
N LEU A 132 15.21 11.22 11.06
CA LEU A 132 14.15 10.51 11.79
C LEU A 132 14.47 10.45 13.29
N SER A 133 13.48 10.78 14.13
CA SER A 133 13.56 10.67 15.60
C SER A 133 13.28 9.26 16.11
N GLU A 134 12.71 8.41 15.28
CA GLU A 134 12.48 6.99 15.54
C GLU A 134 12.78 6.15 14.28
N LYS A 135 13.16 4.88 14.48
CA LYS A 135 13.37 3.95 13.37
C LYS A 135 12.04 3.63 12.71
N ILE A 136 11.88 3.99 11.45
CA ILE A 136 10.72 3.67 10.62
C ILE A 136 11.17 2.70 9.54
N GLU A 137 10.76 1.46 9.68
CA GLU A 137 10.93 0.40 8.68
C GLU A 137 9.64 0.17 7.91
N GLY A 138 9.72 -0.46 6.75
CA GLY A 138 8.55 -0.78 5.94
C GLY A 138 8.69 -0.30 4.50
N TYR A 139 7.55 -0.13 3.86
CA TYR A 139 7.47 0.13 2.42
C TYR A 139 6.42 1.19 2.11
N LEU A 140 6.61 1.84 0.97
CA LEU A 140 5.70 2.84 0.42
C LEU A 140 5.09 2.29 -0.88
N LEU A 141 3.80 1.99 -0.86
CA LEU A 141 3.05 1.55 -2.03
C LEU A 141 2.56 2.74 -2.84
N ALA A 142 2.84 2.74 -4.13
CA ALA A 142 2.33 3.72 -5.07
C ALA A 142 2.01 3.08 -6.43
N ASN A 143 1.41 3.85 -7.34
CA ASN A 143 1.21 3.45 -8.73
C ASN A 143 1.72 4.53 -9.67
N ASN A 144 2.30 4.08 -10.78
CA ASN A 144 2.64 4.96 -11.91
C ASN A 144 1.67 4.66 -13.07
N ARG A 145 0.83 5.65 -13.38
CA ARG A 145 -0.18 5.53 -14.44
C ARG A 145 0.46 5.50 -15.85
N ASN A 146 1.54 6.25 -16.04
CA ASN A 146 2.19 6.37 -17.35
C ASN A 146 2.91 5.10 -17.76
N SER A 147 3.67 4.51 -16.84
CA SER A 147 4.36 3.23 -17.06
C SER A 147 3.47 2.02 -16.81
N LYS A 148 2.24 2.23 -16.30
CA LYS A 148 1.29 1.16 -15.94
C LYS A 148 1.87 0.14 -14.96
N HIS A 149 2.44 0.62 -13.87
CA HIS A 149 2.97 -0.22 -12.80
C HIS A 149 2.36 0.16 -11.44
N ILE A 150 2.20 -0.84 -10.59
CA ILE A 150 2.16 -0.66 -9.15
C ILE A 150 3.52 -1.06 -8.60
N TYR A 151 3.98 -0.41 -7.54
CA TYR A 151 5.32 -0.65 -7.02
C TYR A 151 5.45 -0.30 -5.54
N LEU A 152 6.42 -0.95 -4.89
CA LEU A 152 6.84 -0.63 -3.53
C LEU A 152 8.22 0.03 -3.56
N MET A 153 8.37 1.06 -2.76
CA MET A 153 9.66 1.63 -2.42
C MET A 153 10.02 1.26 -0.97
N ASP A 154 11.31 1.13 -0.69
CA ASP A 154 11.80 1.16 0.69
C ASP A 154 11.68 2.59 1.26
N MET A 155 11.99 2.74 2.56
CA MET A 155 11.89 4.04 3.22
C MET A 155 12.93 5.06 2.73
N ASN A 156 13.91 4.66 1.92
CA ASN A 156 14.89 5.54 1.27
C ASN A 156 14.47 5.94 -0.15
N GLY A 157 13.33 5.43 -0.63
CA GLY A 157 12.79 5.75 -1.94
C GLY A 157 13.29 4.83 -3.07
N ASN A 158 14.05 3.77 -2.77
CA ASN A 158 14.43 2.79 -3.77
C ASN A 158 13.24 1.90 -4.13
N VAL A 159 12.96 1.71 -5.41
CA VAL A 159 11.97 0.73 -5.86
C VAL A 159 12.48 -0.67 -5.53
N VAL A 160 11.75 -1.44 -4.74
CA VAL A 160 12.15 -2.78 -4.28
C VAL A 160 11.23 -3.90 -4.77
N TRP A 161 10.10 -3.55 -5.32
CA TRP A 161 9.13 -4.47 -5.90
C TRP A 161 8.26 -3.72 -6.90
N TYR A 162 7.86 -4.37 -7.98
CA TYR A 162 6.88 -3.83 -8.92
C TYR A 162 6.09 -4.95 -9.60
N GLU A 163 4.90 -4.58 -10.09
CA GLU A 163 4.10 -5.42 -10.96
C GLU A 163 3.57 -4.59 -12.13
N PRO A 164 3.81 -5.02 -13.39
CA PRO A 164 3.19 -4.39 -14.54
C PRO A 164 1.68 -4.66 -14.53
N VAL A 165 0.90 -3.64 -14.84
CA VAL A 165 -0.55 -3.72 -14.96
C VAL A 165 -0.91 -3.45 -16.42
N ALA A 166 -1.59 -4.37 -17.07
CA ALA A 166 -1.95 -4.22 -18.50
C ALA A 166 -2.80 -2.96 -18.74
N ASP A 167 -3.70 -2.66 -17.79
CA ASP A 167 -4.59 -1.50 -17.83
C ASP A 167 -4.01 -0.32 -17.03
N THR A 168 -4.45 0.90 -17.29
CA THR A 168 -4.01 2.09 -16.53
C THR A 168 -4.50 2.01 -15.08
N PRO A 169 -3.60 1.93 -14.06
CA PRO A 169 -4.01 1.91 -12.66
C PRO A 169 -4.44 3.29 -12.18
N ALA A 170 -5.63 3.40 -11.59
CA ALA A 170 -6.14 4.63 -11.00
C ALA A 170 -5.74 4.76 -9.52
N VAL A 171 -6.02 3.72 -8.75
CA VAL A 171 -5.81 3.64 -7.30
C VAL A 171 -5.30 2.26 -6.95
N VAL A 172 -4.44 2.16 -5.96
CA VAL A 172 -3.98 0.90 -5.37
C VAL A 172 -3.99 0.99 -3.85
N ASN A 173 -4.42 -0.08 -3.19
CA ASN A 173 -4.32 -0.28 -1.76
C ASN A 173 -3.78 -1.69 -1.48
N TYR A 174 -3.02 -1.84 -0.41
CA TYR A 174 -2.57 -3.12 0.11
C TYR A 174 -3.32 -3.43 1.41
N ASP A 175 -3.79 -4.64 1.53
CA ASP A 175 -4.35 -5.15 2.78
C ASP A 175 -3.34 -6.10 3.45
N PRO A 176 -2.78 -5.73 4.61
CA PRO A 176 -1.82 -6.56 5.32
C PRO A 176 -2.42 -7.86 5.87
N HIS A 177 -3.74 -7.94 6.02
CA HIS A 177 -4.42 -9.13 6.53
C HIS A 177 -4.51 -10.22 5.45
N SER A 178 -4.98 -9.88 4.27
CA SER A 178 -5.02 -10.80 3.12
C SER A 178 -3.71 -10.88 2.35
N GLN A 179 -2.78 -9.97 2.59
CA GLN A 179 -1.49 -9.80 1.86
C GLN A 179 -1.69 -9.63 0.35
N ARG A 180 -2.68 -8.81 -0.03
CA ARG A 180 -3.04 -8.59 -1.44
C ARG A 180 -3.11 -7.11 -1.78
N PHE A 181 -2.86 -6.83 -3.06
CA PHE A 181 -3.04 -5.50 -3.65
C PHE A 181 -4.39 -5.43 -4.34
N TYR A 182 -5.17 -4.44 -3.96
CA TYR A 182 -6.48 -4.10 -4.53
C TYR A 182 -6.31 -2.88 -5.40
N MET A 183 -6.73 -2.95 -6.66
CA MET A 183 -6.52 -1.84 -7.58
C MET A 183 -7.72 -1.58 -8.47
N LEU A 184 -8.02 -0.31 -8.69
CA LEU A 184 -8.89 0.16 -9.74
C LEU A 184 -8.07 0.35 -11.01
N THR A 185 -8.49 -0.24 -12.11
CA THR A 185 -7.77 -0.22 -13.37
C THR A 185 -8.68 0.09 -14.56
N ASP A 186 -8.09 0.20 -15.75
CA ASP A 186 -8.75 0.58 -17.00
C ASP A 186 -9.44 1.97 -16.89
N ALA A 187 -8.74 2.90 -16.21
CA ALA A 187 -9.18 4.27 -16.11
C ALA A 187 -8.66 5.09 -17.31
N PRO A 188 -9.38 6.16 -17.73
CA PRO A 188 -8.92 7.07 -18.78
C PRO A 188 -7.55 7.64 -18.47
N SER A 189 -6.69 7.79 -19.48
CA SER A 189 -5.34 8.38 -19.30
C SER A 189 -5.42 9.88 -19.03
N GLU A 190 -6.43 10.57 -19.56
CA GLU A 190 -6.59 12.01 -19.51
C GLU A 190 -8.05 12.42 -19.29
N GLY A 191 -8.27 13.70 -19.00
CA GLY A 191 -9.59 14.30 -18.85
C GLY A 191 -10.05 14.46 -17.40
N LEU A 192 -11.28 14.92 -17.22
CA LEU A 192 -11.87 15.21 -15.91
C LEU A 192 -12.08 13.95 -15.05
N PHE A 193 -12.30 12.81 -15.70
CA PHE A 193 -12.67 11.56 -15.02
C PHE A 193 -11.54 10.52 -15.04
N VAL A 194 -10.31 10.98 -14.88
CA VAL A 194 -9.10 10.12 -14.89
C VAL A 194 -9.08 9.01 -13.82
N PHE A 195 -9.97 9.06 -12.83
CA PHE A 195 -10.11 8.04 -11.80
C PHE A 195 -11.34 7.14 -11.98
N ASN A 196 -12.10 7.30 -13.05
CA ASN A 196 -13.18 6.39 -13.40
C ASN A 196 -12.60 5.07 -13.91
N ALA A 197 -12.66 4.07 -13.07
CA ALA A 197 -12.15 2.75 -13.41
C ALA A 197 -13.25 1.87 -14.00
N LYS A 198 -12.87 0.97 -14.89
CA LYS A 198 -13.77 -0.04 -15.44
C LYS A 198 -13.61 -1.40 -14.78
N LYS A 199 -12.49 -1.61 -14.06
CA LYS A 199 -12.17 -2.92 -13.46
C LYS A 199 -11.63 -2.78 -12.03
N LEU A 200 -11.98 -3.77 -11.22
CA LEU A 200 -11.26 -4.11 -9.99
C LEU A 200 -10.36 -5.30 -10.27
N LYS A 201 -9.09 -5.21 -9.89
CA LYS A 201 -8.14 -6.32 -9.87
C LYS A 201 -7.56 -6.50 -8.48
N VAL A 202 -7.39 -7.75 -8.06
CA VAL A 202 -6.73 -8.13 -6.82
C VAL A 202 -5.63 -9.12 -7.16
N ILE A 203 -4.40 -8.82 -6.74
CA ILE A 203 -3.23 -9.69 -6.97
C ILE A 203 -2.50 -9.96 -5.66
N ASP A 204 -1.73 -11.04 -5.63
CA ASP A 204 -0.78 -11.33 -4.56
C ASP A 204 0.61 -10.68 -4.84
N LEU A 205 1.55 -10.90 -3.95
CA LEU A 205 2.94 -10.40 -4.07
C LEU A 205 3.72 -11.00 -5.26
N LEU A 206 3.30 -12.15 -5.76
CA LEU A 206 3.89 -12.77 -6.96
C LEU A 206 3.27 -12.26 -8.26
N GLY A 207 2.23 -11.40 -8.16
CA GLY A 207 1.50 -10.89 -9.32
C GLY A 207 0.38 -11.82 -9.79
N ASN A 208 0.10 -12.92 -9.06
CA ASN A 208 -0.99 -13.81 -9.42
C ASN A 208 -2.34 -13.12 -9.20
N LEU A 209 -3.15 -13.13 -10.25
CA LEU A 209 -4.51 -12.58 -10.22
C LEU A 209 -5.41 -13.47 -9.36
N THR A 210 -5.98 -12.90 -8.29
CA THR A 210 -6.87 -13.62 -7.37
C THR A 210 -8.33 -13.22 -7.56
N LEU A 211 -8.59 -12.01 -8.06
CA LEU A 211 -9.92 -11.52 -8.42
C LEU A 211 -9.79 -10.50 -9.57
N GLU A 212 -10.67 -10.63 -10.58
CA GLU A 212 -10.90 -9.59 -11.57
C GLU A 212 -12.40 -9.42 -11.80
N LYS A 213 -12.88 -8.17 -11.76
CA LYS A 213 -14.27 -7.81 -12.05
C LYS A 213 -14.30 -6.64 -13.02
N ASN A 214 -14.99 -6.82 -14.12
CA ASN A 214 -15.35 -5.75 -15.04
C ASN A 214 -16.69 -5.16 -14.58
N PHE A 215 -16.73 -3.91 -14.22
CA PHE A 215 -17.92 -3.26 -13.68
C PHE A 215 -19.09 -3.22 -14.64
N SER A 216 -18.85 -3.19 -15.94
CA SER A 216 -19.92 -3.25 -16.97
C SER A 216 -20.67 -4.58 -17.00
N THR A 217 -20.12 -5.64 -16.40
CA THR A 217 -20.78 -6.96 -16.32
C THR A 217 -21.54 -7.19 -15.03
N ILE A 218 -21.50 -6.22 -14.10
CA ILE A 218 -22.18 -6.29 -12.81
C ILE A 218 -23.49 -5.50 -12.90
N PRO A 219 -24.66 -6.15 -12.81
CA PRO A 219 -25.95 -5.50 -13.01
C PRO A 219 -26.16 -4.27 -12.13
N GLU A 220 -25.75 -4.34 -10.87
CA GLU A 220 -25.87 -3.27 -9.87
C GLU A 220 -25.03 -2.04 -10.22
N LEU A 221 -24.03 -2.17 -11.09
CA LEU A 221 -23.12 -1.10 -11.48
C LEU A 221 -23.36 -0.56 -12.90
N GLN A 222 -24.35 -1.02 -13.63
CA GLN A 222 -24.62 -0.59 -15.02
C GLN A 222 -24.87 0.91 -15.14
N ASN A 223 -25.49 1.53 -14.13
CA ASN A 223 -25.78 2.97 -14.09
C ASN A 223 -24.86 3.72 -13.11
N CYS A 224 -23.79 3.08 -12.65
CA CYS A 224 -22.83 3.64 -11.73
C CYS A 224 -21.43 3.66 -12.35
N HIS A 225 -20.60 4.58 -11.88
CA HIS A 225 -19.20 4.61 -12.25
C HIS A 225 -18.35 4.53 -10.99
N VAL A 226 -17.50 3.51 -10.91
CA VAL A 226 -16.56 3.34 -9.79
C VAL A 226 -15.38 4.28 -9.97
N HIS A 227 -15.02 5.03 -8.92
CA HIS A 227 -13.93 6.00 -8.97
C HIS A 227 -13.25 6.17 -7.61
N HIS A 228 -12.06 6.78 -7.62
CA HIS A 228 -11.29 7.31 -6.47
C HIS A 228 -10.92 6.32 -5.37
N GLU A 229 -11.68 5.26 -5.06
CA GLU A 229 -11.38 4.38 -3.93
C GLU A 229 -11.76 2.92 -4.19
N CYS A 230 -10.85 2.01 -3.82
CA CYS A 230 -11.13 0.59 -3.59
C CYS A 230 -10.52 0.19 -2.24
N ARG A 231 -11.29 0.35 -1.18
CA ARG A 231 -10.81 0.14 0.18
C ARG A 231 -11.02 -1.31 0.62
N PRO A 232 -9.95 -2.11 0.84
CA PRO A 232 -10.11 -3.36 1.57
C PRO A 232 -10.51 -3.06 3.02
N MET A 233 -11.49 -3.79 3.53
CA MET A 233 -12.08 -3.58 4.86
C MET A 233 -11.74 -4.75 5.78
N PRO A 234 -11.71 -4.53 7.11
CA PRO A 234 -11.31 -5.57 8.09
C PRO A 234 -12.11 -6.87 8.02
N ASN A 235 -13.35 -6.81 7.53
CA ASN A 235 -14.23 -7.97 7.36
C ASN A 235 -14.03 -8.72 6.03
N GLY A 236 -13.00 -8.39 5.25
CA GLY A 236 -12.69 -9.00 3.96
C GLY A 236 -13.53 -8.47 2.79
N ASN A 237 -14.40 -7.48 3.02
CA ASN A 237 -15.14 -6.80 1.97
C ASN A 237 -14.30 -5.69 1.33
N ILE A 238 -14.78 -5.16 0.22
CA ILE A 238 -14.14 -4.08 -0.54
C ILE A 238 -15.15 -2.93 -0.67
N GLY A 239 -14.81 -1.76 -0.19
CA GLY A 239 -15.58 -0.54 -0.41
C GLY A 239 -15.16 0.13 -1.71
N LEU A 240 -16.12 0.44 -2.57
CA LEU A 240 -15.92 1.13 -3.84
C LEU A 240 -16.76 2.41 -3.84
N VAL A 241 -16.12 3.55 -4.02
CA VAL A 241 -16.83 4.83 -4.21
C VAL A 241 -17.40 4.88 -5.62
N THR A 242 -18.65 5.33 -5.74
CA THR A 242 -19.37 5.40 -7.01
C THR A 242 -20.03 6.74 -7.19
N TYR A 243 -20.34 7.10 -8.43
CA TYR A 243 -21.33 8.12 -8.72
C TYR A 243 -22.42 7.60 -9.66
N ILE A 244 -23.57 8.25 -9.56
CA ILE A 244 -24.80 7.91 -10.29
C ILE A 244 -25.34 9.20 -10.90
N ASP A 245 -25.78 9.14 -12.14
CA ASP A 245 -26.47 10.23 -12.79
C ASP A 245 -27.99 10.08 -12.59
N LYS A 246 -28.63 11.16 -12.12
CA LYS A 246 -30.10 11.23 -11.91
C LYS A 246 -30.67 12.42 -12.67
N THR A 247 -31.79 12.21 -13.36
CA THR A 247 -32.55 13.30 -13.97
C THR A 247 -33.35 14.03 -12.90
N VAL A 248 -33.21 15.35 -12.83
CA VAL A 248 -33.82 16.21 -11.80
C VAL A 248 -34.43 17.44 -12.48
N ASP A 249 -35.64 17.81 -12.06
CA ASP A 249 -36.24 19.09 -12.46
C ASP A 249 -35.58 20.24 -11.68
N LEU A 250 -34.79 21.04 -12.38
CA LEU A 250 -34.12 22.23 -11.86
C LEU A 250 -34.73 23.57 -12.38
N SER A 251 -35.92 23.54 -12.98
CA SER A 251 -36.57 24.72 -13.52
C SER A 251 -36.76 25.85 -12.50
N THR A 252 -37.04 25.51 -11.24
CA THR A 252 -37.15 26.47 -10.13
C THR A 252 -35.81 27.08 -9.68
N LYS A 253 -34.70 26.54 -10.17
CA LYS A 253 -33.34 27.00 -9.90
C LYS A 253 -32.64 27.60 -11.09
N GLY A 254 -33.39 27.84 -12.18
CA GLY A 254 -32.85 28.39 -13.45
C GLY A 254 -32.17 27.32 -14.34
N GLY A 255 -32.44 26.06 -14.09
CA GLY A 255 -32.10 24.94 -14.98
C GLY A 255 -33.27 24.52 -15.85
N SER A 256 -33.25 23.29 -16.38
CA SER A 256 -34.34 22.69 -17.17
C SER A 256 -35.17 21.73 -16.31
N GLN A 257 -36.30 21.23 -16.88
CA GLN A 257 -37.13 20.21 -16.25
C GLN A 257 -36.48 18.81 -16.25
N SER A 258 -35.38 18.62 -16.96
CA SER A 258 -34.70 17.34 -17.10
C SER A 258 -33.17 17.50 -17.14
N ASP A 259 -32.62 18.20 -16.15
CA ASP A 259 -31.19 18.30 -15.98
C ASP A 259 -30.61 17.00 -15.38
N THR A 260 -29.45 16.59 -15.87
CA THR A 260 -28.70 15.50 -15.26
C THR A 260 -27.86 16.03 -14.09
N VAL A 261 -28.05 15.46 -12.91
CA VAL A 261 -27.24 15.72 -11.71
C VAL A 261 -26.45 14.45 -11.39
N ARG A 262 -25.15 14.60 -11.22
CA ARG A 262 -24.24 13.54 -10.79
C ARG A 262 -24.03 13.62 -9.28
N GLY A 263 -24.47 12.60 -8.57
CA GLY A 263 -24.26 12.45 -7.14
C GLY A 263 -23.43 11.23 -6.83
N ASP A 264 -22.85 11.19 -5.64
CA ASP A 264 -21.97 10.10 -5.22
C ASP A 264 -22.69 9.13 -4.29
N GLY A 265 -22.10 7.96 -4.20
CA GLY A 265 -22.45 6.89 -3.30
C GLY A 265 -21.30 5.93 -3.12
N PHE A 266 -21.62 4.75 -2.67
CA PHE A 266 -20.65 3.65 -2.60
C PHE A 266 -21.35 2.30 -2.69
N VAL A 267 -20.58 1.29 -3.06
CA VAL A 267 -20.99 -0.11 -2.97
C VAL A 267 -20.00 -0.91 -2.13
N ILE A 268 -20.51 -1.96 -1.50
CA ILE A 268 -19.69 -2.93 -0.79
C ILE A 268 -19.72 -4.23 -1.56
N MET A 269 -18.55 -4.70 -1.92
CA MET A 269 -18.32 -5.95 -2.65
C MET A 269 -17.70 -6.97 -1.70
N ASN A 270 -18.14 -8.21 -1.72
CA ASN A 270 -17.52 -9.28 -0.95
C ASN A 270 -16.24 -9.80 -1.64
N SER A 271 -15.52 -10.72 -0.98
CA SER A 271 -14.29 -11.31 -1.51
C SER A 271 -14.46 -12.14 -2.80
N LYS A 272 -15.71 -12.49 -3.16
CA LYS A 272 -16.05 -13.17 -4.42
C LYS A 272 -16.35 -12.17 -5.55
N GLY A 273 -16.42 -10.90 -5.23
CA GLY A 273 -16.76 -9.83 -6.18
C GLY A 273 -18.26 -9.69 -6.43
N GLU A 274 -19.10 -9.98 -5.45
CA GLU A 274 -20.55 -9.80 -5.47
C GLU A 274 -20.90 -8.55 -4.66
N ILE A 275 -21.81 -7.71 -5.15
CA ILE A 275 -22.28 -6.53 -4.43
C ILE A 275 -23.22 -6.98 -3.32
N THR A 276 -22.92 -6.58 -2.10
CA THR A 276 -23.71 -6.93 -0.89
C THR A 276 -24.43 -5.76 -0.28
N TYR A 277 -24.04 -4.53 -0.65
CA TYR A 277 -24.65 -3.31 -0.15
C TYR A 277 -24.43 -2.15 -1.13
N GLN A 278 -25.42 -1.27 -1.25
CA GLN A 278 -25.33 -0.02 -2.02
C GLN A 278 -25.89 1.13 -1.21
N TRP A 279 -25.30 2.31 -1.39
CA TRP A 279 -25.75 3.55 -0.80
C TRP A 279 -25.62 4.69 -1.80
N SER A 280 -26.61 5.59 -1.82
CA SER A 280 -26.62 6.77 -2.69
C SER A 280 -26.98 8.02 -1.91
N CYS A 281 -26.29 9.13 -2.20
CA CYS A 281 -26.63 10.44 -1.61
C CYS A 281 -28.04 10.92 -1.99
N PHE A 282 -28.57 10.49 -3.13
CA PHE A 282 -29.91 10.87 -3.58
C PHE A 282 -31.05 10.32 -2.74
N ASP A 283 -30.80 9.32 -1.90
CA ASP A 283 -31.80 8.77 -0.97
C ASP A 283 -31.89 9.59 0.33
N HIS A 284 -30.93 10.50 0.55
CA HIS A 284 -30.77 11.26 1.79
C HIS A 284 -30.72 12.78 1.58
N LEU A 285 -30.37 13.23 0.40
CA LEU A 285 -30.21 14.65 0.06
C LEU A 285 -31.00 14.99 -1.21
N ASN A 286 -31.68 16.15 -1.17
CA ASN A 286 -32.38 16.67 -2.33
C ASN A 286 -31.49 17.66 -3.08
N PRO A 287 -31.04 17.37 -4.30
CA PRO A 287 -30.18 18.28 -5.06
C PRO A 287 -30.84 19.65 -5.33
N VAL A 288 -32.18 19.72 -5.42
CA VAL A 288 -32.90 20.99 -5.63
C VAL A 288 -32.67 22.00 -4.51
N GLU A 289 -32.38 21.51 -3.30
CA GLU A 289 -32.08 22.37 -2.16
C GLU A 289 -30.67 22.98 -2.19
N TYR A 290 -29.79 22.45 -3.04
CA TYR A 290 -28.42 22.94 -3.13
C TYR A 290 -28.37 24.27 -3.89
N PRO A 291 -27.82 25.35 -3.31
CA PRO A 291 -27.97 26.71 -3.84
C PRO A 291 -27.47 26.92 -5.28
N THR A 292 -26.40 26.22 -5.68
CA THR A 292 -25.74 26.40 -6.97
C THR A 292 -25.90 25.22 -7.92
N ILE A 293 -26.89 24.36 -7.68
CA ILE A 293 -27.05 23.07 -8.40
C ILE A 293 -27.32 23.27 -9.91
N SER A 294 -27.92 24.37 -10.33
CA SER A 294 -28.15 24.68 -11.74
C SER A 294 -26.87 24.99 -12.53
N SER A 295 -25.78 25.32 -11.82
CA SER A 295 -24.48 25.47 -12.46
C SER A 295 -24.02 24.14 -13.03
N LYS A 296 -23.68 24.10 -14.33
CA LYS A 296 -23.16 22.90 -15.00
C LYS A 296 -22.02 22.24 -14.24
N LYS A 297 -21.05 23.03 -13.75
CA LYS A 297 -19.91 22.55 -12.98
C LYS A 297 -20.32 21.85 -11.68
N VAL A 298 -21.40 22.29 -11.04
CA VAL A 298 -21.89 21.71 -9.79
C VAL A 298 -22.69 20.45 -10.07
N ARG A 299 -23.66 20.48 -11.01
CA ARG A 299 -24.49 19.30 -11.26
C ARG A 299 -23.72 18.13 -11.88
N GLU A 300 -22.63 18.39 -12.62
CA GLU A 300 -21.77 17.33 -13.17
C GLU A 300 -20.85 16.68 -12.12
N ASP A 301 -20.77 17.23 -10.90
CA ASP A 301 -19.88 16.76 -9.84
C ASP A 301 -20.34 17.32 -8.48
N TRP A 302 -21.58 16.96 -8.07
CA TRP A 302 -22.27 17.60 -6.96
C TRP A 302 -21.63 17.36 -5.60
N ILE A 303 -21.24 16.11 -5.29
CA ILE A 303 -20.71 15.72 -3.97
C ILE A 303 -19.19 15.58 -4.02
N HIS A 304 -18.67 14.92 -5.07
CA HIS A 304 -17.27 14.60 -5.25
C HIS A 304 -16.68 13.78 -4.09
N ALA A 305 -17.27 12.61 -3.84
CA ALA A 305 -16.73 11.68 -2.85
C ALA A 305 -15.35 11.15 -3.30
N ASN A 306 -14.43 10.96 -2.37
CA ASN A 306 -13.06 10.58 -2.73
C ASN A 306 -12.44 9.51 -1.81
N SER A 307 -13.11 9.11 -0.75
CA SER A 307 -12.70 7.98 0.10
C SER A 307 -13.88 7.39 0.85
N ILE A 308 -13.74 6.12 1.22
CA ILE A 308 -14.63 5.41 2.12
C ILE A 308 -13.79 4.57 3.09
N ASP A 309 -14.22 4.50 4.34
CA ASP A 309 -13.67 3.60 5.35
C ASP A 309 -14.79 3.09 6.28
N ARG A 310 -14.49 2.16 7.18
CA ARG A 310 -15.50 1.50 8.02
C ARG A 310 -15.00 1.36 9.45
N ASP A 311 -15.86 1.67 10.44
CA ASP A 311 -15.55 1.45 11.85
C ASP A 311 -15.85 0.01 12.32
N SER A 312 -15.45 -0.29 13.55
CA SER A 312 -15.68 -1.60 14.18
C SER A 312 -17.15 -1.87 14.50
N GLU A 313 -18.02 -0.84 14.53
CA GLU A 313 -19.45 -0.95 14.74
C GLU A 313 -20.21 -1.20 13.43
N GLY A 314 -19.51 -1.09 12.29
CA GLY A 314 -20.04 -1.35 10.96
C GLY A 314 -20.55 -0.13 10.23
N ASN A 315 -20.36 1.08 10.75
CA ASN A 315 -20.71 2.32 10.05
C ASN A 315 -19.66 2.71 9.05
N TYR A 316 -20.09 3.39 7.99
CA TYR A 316 -19.20 3.88 6.93
C TYR A 316 -18.88 5.35 7.10
N TYR A 317 -17.67 5.73 6.71
CA TYR A 317 -17.20 7.11 6.69
C TYR A 317 -16.75 7.48 5.29
N MET A 318 -17.26 8.58 4.77
CA MET A 318 -16.99 9.06 3.42
C MET A 318 -16.52 10.51 3.47
N THR A 319 -15.47 10.86 2.74
CA THR A 319 -15.08 12.26 2.55
C THR A 319 -15.59 12.77 1.22
N THR A 320 -16.11 14.00 1.23
CA THR A 320 -16.64 14.71 0.06
C THR A 320 -15.83 15.98 -0.18
N ASN A 321 -15.37 16.18 -1.40
CA ASN A 321 -14.46 17.29 -1.69
C ASN A 321 -15.18 18.61 -2.01
N ARG A 322 -16.42 18.55 -2.54
CA ARG A 322 -17.14 19.77 -2.97
C ARG A 322 -17.37 20.71 -1.80
N ASP A 323 -17.98 20.24 -0.73
CA ASP A 323 -18.25 21.02 0.48
C ASP A 323 -17.23 20.72 1.59
N SER A 324 -16.23 19.89 1.32
CA SER A 324 -15.16 19.52 2.24
C SER A 324 -15.67 18.90 3.53
N GLU A 325 -16.53 17.90 3.42
CA GLU A 325 -17.20 17.28 4.56
C GLU A 325 -16.74 15.83 4.82
N LEU A 326 -16.78 15.43 6.09
CA LEU A 326 -16.72 14.05 6.54
C LEU A 326 -18.15 13.59 6.89
N TRP A 327 -18.62 12.52 6.27
CA TRP A 327 -19.93 11.93 6.47
C TRP A 327 -19.84 10.61 7.22
N LYS A 328 -20.76 10.36 8.17
CA LYS A 328 -20.97 9.04 8.79
C LYS A 328 -22.30 8.48 8.35
N ILE A 329 -22.30 7.26 7.84
CA ILE A 329 -23.46 6.53 7.34
C ILE A 329 -23.65 5.26 8.18
N ASN A 330 -24.85 5.03 8.67
CA ASN A 330 -25.21 3.80 9.39
C ASN A 330 -25.11 2.60 8.43
N GLY A 331 -24.23 1.66 8.72
CA GLY A 331 -23.97 0.52 7.83
C GLY A 331 -25.12 -0.49 7.75
N ARG A 332 -26.13 -0.40 8.62
CA ARG A 332 -27.30 -1.28 8.62
C ARG A 332 -28.53 -0.61 7.98
N THR A 333 -28.81 0.63 8.35
CA THR A 333 -30.02 1.34 7.91
C THR A 333 -29.79 2.21 6.68
N GLY A 334 -28.53 2.57 6.38
CA GLY A 334 -28.18 3.54 5.35
C GLY A 334 -28.36 4.99 5.77
N GLU A 335 -28.84 5.26 6.98
CA GLU A 335 -29.07 6.61 7.47
C GLU A 335 -27.79 7.45 7.47
N LEU A 336 -27.87 8.67 6.95
CA LEU A 336 -26.80 9.67 7.04
C LEU A 336 -26.82 10.28 8.44
N ILE A 337 -25.99 9.73 9.36
CA ILE A 337 -26.02 10.06 10.79
C ILE A 337 -25.58 11.51 11.01
N TYR A 338 -24.48 11.92 10.38
CA TYR A 338 -23.97 13.28 10.42
C TYR A 338 -23.07 13.63 9.25
N ARG A 339 -22.90 14.92 9.05
CA ARG A 339 -21.93 15.53 8.16
C ARG A 339 -21.11 16.56 8.95
N VAL A 340 -19.78 16.40 8.99
CA VAL A 340 -18.86 17.36 9.64
C VAL A 340 -18.25 18.24 8.58
N GLY A 341 -18.45 19.54 8.68
CA GLY A 341 -17.96 20.56 7.77
C GLY A 341 -18.68 21.88 7.93
N GLU A 342 -18.28 22.89 7.17
CA GLU A 342 -18.88 24.24 7.26
C GLU A 342 -20.39 24.23 6.99
N LYS A 343 -20.82 23.42 5.99
CA LYS A 343 -22.24 23.28 5.60
C LYS A 343 -22.85 21.97 6.12
N GLY A 344 -22.14 21.28 6.99
CA GLY A 344 -22.55 20.01 7.56
C GLY A 344 -23.60 20.17 8.67
N THR A 345 -24.08 19.03 9.19
CA THR A 345 -24.97 18.99 10.36
C THR A 345 -24.22 19.26 11.68
N ILE A 346 -22.88 19.16 11.65
CA ILE A 346 -21.97 19.47 12.74
C ILE A 346 -20.85 20.34 12.18
N THR A 347 -20.76 21.57 12.68
CA THR A 347 -19.74 22.53 12.21
C THR A 347 -18.58 22.60 13.21
N PRO A 348 -17.34 22.33 12.77
CA PRO A 348 -16.17 22.59 13.59
C PRO A 348 -15.99 24.09 13.85
N THR A 349 -15.18 24.45 14.87
CA THR A 349 -14.73 25.85 14.98
C THR A 349 -14.02 26.25 13.69
N THR A 350 -14.08 27.54 13.35
CA THR A 350 -13.57 28.07 12.06
C THR A 350 -12.16 27.63 11.73
N HIS A 351 -11.28 27.57 12.73
CA HIS A 351 -9.89 27.08 12.53
C HIS A 351 -9.82 25.65 12.03
N TYR A 352 -10.75 24.77 12.41
CA TYR A 352 -10.76 23.34 12.07
C TYR A 352 -11.69 22.98 10.91
N VAL A 353 -12.32 23.96 10.29
CA VAL A 353 -13.02 23.74 9.02
C VAL A 353 -12.00 23.30 7.97
N SER A 354 -12.23 22.17 7.31
CA SER A 354 -11.35 21.66 6.25
C SER A 354 -11.69 22.31 4.91
N HIS A 355 -10.67 22.47 4.07
CA HIS A 355 -10.76 23.02 2.73
C HIS A 355 -10.12 22.08 1.70
N GLY A 356 -10.90 21.15 1.19
CA GLY A 356 -10.46 20.12 0.25
C GLY A 356 -10.07 18.80 0.91
N ILE A 357 -10.91 18.33 1.82
CA ILE A 357 -10.72 17.08 2.57
C ILE A 357 -10.55 15.86 1.65
N HIS A 358 -9.63 14.97 2.00
CA HIS A 358 -9.43 13.67 1.36
C HIS A 358 -9.09 12.59 2.39
N CYS A 359 -9.24 11.32 1.96
CA CYS A 359 -8.70 10.15 2.63
C CYS A 359 -9.10 10.02 4.11
N ALA A 360 -10.38 9.70 4.37
CA ALA A 360 -10.80 9.28 5.71
C ALA A 360 -10.10 7.96 6.11
N ILE A 361 -9.52 7.93 7.30
CA ILE A 361 -8.98 6.73 7.95
C ILE A 361 -9.55 6.67 9.36
N VAL A 362 -10.43 5.70 9.57
CA VAL A 362 -11.08 5.49 10.87
C VAL A 362 -10.05 5.01 11.88
N GLN A 363 -9.93 5.72 12.99
CA GLN A 363 -9.07 5.36 14.13
C GLN A 363 -9.86 4.60 15.20
N ALA A 364 -11.09 5.03 15.43
CA ALA A 364 -12.07 4.43 16.31
C ALA A 364 -13.48 4.90 15.87
N PRO A 365 -14.57 4.32 16.36
CA PRO A 365 -15.90 4.88 16.12
C PRO A 365 -15.93 6.37 16.48
N ASP A 366 -16.43 7.19 15.55
CA ASP A 366 -16.48 8.65 15.65
C ASP A 366 -15.12 9.37 15.79
N GLU A 367 -14.00 8.67 15.53
CA GLU A 367 -12.67 9.25 15.51
C GLU A 367 -11.99 8.97 14.16
N VAL A 368 -11.80 10.01 13.34
CA VAL A 368 -11.38 9.88 11.94
C VAL A 368 -10.24 10.84 11.61
N LEU A 369 -9.14 10.26 11.11
CA LEU A 369 -8.02 11.00 10.55
C LEU A 369 -8.33 11.35 9.09
N VAL A 370 -8.09 12.60 8.73
CA VAL A 370 -8.23 13.11 7.36
C VAL A 370 -7.06 13.99 6.99
N ILE A 371 -6.79 14.12 5.70
CA ILE A 371 -5.94 15.20 5.19
C ILE A 371 -6.84 16.36 4.76
N ASP A 372 -6.50 17.56 5.23
CA ASP A 372 -7.01 18.82 4.71
C ASP A 372 -5.97 19.39 3.76
N ASN A 373 -6.33 19.46 2.48
CA ASN A 373 -5.45 20.00 1.43
C ASN A 373 -5.25 21.52 1.56
N ALA A 374 -6.02 22.23 2.39
CA ALA A 374 -6.01 23.69 2.56
C ALA A 374 -6.20 24.44 1.22
N ARG A 375 -7.04 23.91 0.32
CA ARG A 375 -7.17 24.33 -1.09
C ARG A 375 -7.39 25.84 -1.27
N GLU A 376 -8.11 26.48 -0.36
CA GLU A 376 -8.46 27.89 -0.42
C GLU A 376 -7.38 28.80 0.19
N ASN A 377 -6.52 28.24 1.01
CA ASN A 377 -5.44 28.97 1.66
C ASN A 377 -4.05 28.42 1.32
N LYS A 378 -3.60 28.72 0.09
CA LYS A 378 -2.25 28.34 -0.37
C LYS A 378 -1.10 28.94 0.43
N SER A 379 -1.37 29.90 1.33
CA SER A 379 -0.35 30.48 2.21
C SER A 379 0.01 29.58 3.39
N THR A 380 -0.79 28.55 3.67
CA THR A 380 -0.51 27.52 4.66
C THR A 380 -0.04 26.22 4.00
N GLY A 381 0.52 25.29 4.79
CA GLY A 381 0.74 23.92 4.35
C GLY A 381 -0.55 23.10 4.39
N SER A 382 -0.57 21.92 3.75
CA SER A 382 -1.59 20.92 4.01
C SER A 382 -1.47 20.42 5.46
N ARG A 383 -2.56 19.91 6.03
CA ARG A 383 -2.57 19.44 7.41
C ARG A 383 -3.33 18.13 7.61
N ALA A 384 -2.98 17.40 8.65
CA ALA A 384 -3.74 16.27 9.15
C ALA A 384 -4.63 16.73 10.30
N LEU A 385 -5.89 16.29 10.30
CA LEU A 385 -6.85 16.55 11.37
C LEU A 385 -7.42 15.20 11.84
N ILE A 386 -7.50 15.02 13.16
CA ILE A 386 -8.31 13.94 13.74
C ILE A 386 -9.58 14.57 14.27
N TYR A 387 -10.68 14.33 13.59
CA TYR A 387 -12.00 14.70 14.08
C TYR A 387 -12.49 13.67 15.08
N LYS A 388 -12.91 14.13 16.25
CA LYS A 388 -13.62 13.31 17.25
C LYS A 388 -15.01 13.87 17.45
N VAL A 389 -16.01 13.11 17.00
CA VAL A 389 -17.41 13.54 16.93
C VAL A 389 -18.18 12.95 18.09
N ASN A 390 -19.02 13.76 18.72
CA ASN A 390 -20.07 13.28 19.61
C ASN A 390 -21.42 13.42 18.89
N PRO A 391 -22.02 12.33 18.38
CA PRO A 391 -23.25 12.39 17.61
C PRO A 391 -24.46 12.77 18.46
N THR A 392 -24.45 12.48 19.77
CA THR A 392 -25.54 12.81 20.69
C THR A 392 -25.62 14.30 20.97
N THR A 393 -24.49 14.93 21.26
CA THR A 393 -24.46 16.40 21.52
C THR A 393 -24.28 17.21 20.24
N LYS A 394 -24.09 16.54 19.08
CA LYS A 394 -23.80 17.17 17.78
C LYS A 394 -22.61 18.12 17.85
N THR A 395 -21.55 17.68 18.52
CA THR A 395 -20.29 18.44 18.65
C THR A 395 -19.13 17.69 18.04
N VAL A 396 -18.13 18.44 17.59
CA VAL A 396 -16.85 17.91 17.10
C VAL A 396 -15.70 18.61 17.80
N SER A 397 -14.73 17.83 18.23
CA SER A 397 -13.42 18.31 18.68
C SER A 397 -12.33 17.86 17.72
N VAL A 398 -11.21 18.55 17.73
CA VAL A 398 -10.02 18.18 16.95
C VAL A 398 -8.86 18.02 17.93
N PRO A 399 -8.75 16.84 18.58
CA PRO A 399 -7.71 16.59 19.57
C PRO A 399 -6.29 16.60 18.95
N THR A 400 -6.20 16.42 17.65
CA THR A 400 -4.91 16.37 16.95
C THR A 400 -5.01 17.17 15.64
N GLU A 401 -4.16 18.19 15.54
CA GLU A 401 -3.83 18.89 14.31
C GLU A 401 -2.32 18.77 14.09
N ILE A 402 -1.92 18.45 12.87
CA ILE A 402 -0.52 18.35 12.44
C ILE A 402 -0.41 19.15 11.14
N ALA A 403 0.02 20.41 11.26
CA ALA A 403 0.12 21.33 10.13
C ALA A 403 1.54 21.30 9.54
N LEU A 404 1.63 21.07 8.23
CA LEU A 404 2.91 21.13 7.52
C LEU A 404 3.42 22.56 7.44
N PRO A 405 4.74 22.78 7.46
CA PRO A 405 5.32 24.09 7.23
C PRO A 405 4.86 24.70 5.89
N LYS A 406 4.73 26.00 5.85
CA LYS A 406 4.40 26.78 4.64
C LYS A 406 5.21 26.28 3.43
N GLY A 407 4.55 26.13 2.28
CA GLY A 407 5.15 25.63 1.05
C GLY A 407 5.00 24.11 0.84
N ASN A 408 4.69 23.35 1.88
CA ASN A 408 4.41 21.92 1.76
C ASN A 408 2.88 21.72 1.59
N PHE A 409 2.44 21.79 0.36
CA PHE A 409 1.03 21.90 0.01
C PHE A 409 0.68 21.00 -1.18
N SER A 410 -0.50 20.41 -1.13
CA SER A 410 -1.09 19.69 -2.25
C SER A 410 -2.54 20.12 -2.44
N ALA A 411 -2.87 20.67 -3.58
CA ALA A 411 -4.21 21.22 -3.89
C ALA A 411 -5.30 20.15 -3.99
N THR A 412 -4.94 18.91 -4.30
CA THR A 412 -5.89 17.81 -4.58
C THR A 412 -5.29 16.46 -4.22
N ARG A 413 -6.12 15.41 -4.15
CA ARG A 413 -5.68 14.03 -3.91
C ARG A 413 -5.00 13.92 -2.55
N SER A 414 -3.90 13.14 -2.48
CA SER A 414 -3.09 13.04 -1.26
C SER A 414 -3.69 12.16 -0.19
N ASN A 415 -2.88 11.82 0.78
CA ASN A 415 -3.32 11.12 1.98
C ASN A 415 -2.34 11.39 3.14
N VAL A 416 -2.83 11.09 4.32
CA VAL A 416 -2.05 11.10 5.56
C VAL A 416 -2.21 9.76 6.25
N GLN A 417 -1.19 9.31 6.97
CA GLN A 417 -1.23 8.05 7.71
C GLN A 417 -0.39 8.19 8.99
N LEU A 418 -0.95 7.79 10.13
CA LEU A 418 -0.15 7.66 11.35
C LEU A 418 0.77 6.46 11.21
N ILE A 419 2.06 6.65 11.44
CA ILE A 419 3.08 5.61 11.33
C ILE A 419 3.97 5.63 12.55
N GLY A 420 4.56 4.47 12.91
CA GLY A 420 5.37 4.39 14.12
C GLY A 420 4.64 4.87 15.37
N LYS A 421 5.38 5.29 16.38
CA LYS A 421 4.81 5.79 17.65
C LYS A 421 4.51 7.28 17.60
N GLN A 422 5.38 8.07 16.95
CA GLN A 422 5.34 9.53 16.98
C GLN A 422 5.43 10.18 15.59
N SER A 423 5.33 9.38 14.54
CA SER A 423 5.52 9.85 13.17
C SER A 423 4.21 9.86 12.37
N VAL A 424 4.17 10.73 11.37
CA VAL A 424 3.07 10.87 10.43
C VAL A 424 3.64 10.92 9.02
N LEU A 425 3.07 10.14 8.13
CA LEU A 425 3.35 10.21 6.71
C LEU A 425 2.33 11.12 6.03
N PHE A 426 2.81 12.08 5.27
CA PHE A 426 2.03 12.88 4.32
C PHE A 426 2.46 12.52 2.90
N ALA A 427 1.53 12.13 2.06
CA ALA A 427 1.76 11.94 0.64
C ALA A 427 1.08 13.08 -0.13
N LEU A 428 1.86 14.03 -0.60
CA LEU A 428 1.41 15.26 -1.26
C LEU A 428 1.47 15.10 -2.77
N SER A 429 0.35 14.75 -3.38
CA SER A 429 0.26 14.36 -4.78
C SER A 429 0.70 15.43 -5.77
N SER A 430 0.18 16.66 -5.64
CA SER A 430 0.46 17.71 -6.63
C SER A 430 1.89 18.23 -6.57
N SER A 431 2.54 18.16 -5.41
CA SER A 431 3.97 18.48 -5.23
C SER A 431 4.89 17.27 -5.40
N LYS A 432 4.33 16.06 -5.57
CA LYS A 432 5.05 14.80 -5.74
C LYS A 432 5.96 14.47 -4.54
N GLN A 433 5.55 14.82 -3.33
CA GLN A 433 6.34 14.66 -2.12
C GLN A 433 5.76 13.59 -1.21
N VAL A 434 6.62 12.82 -0.57
CA VAL A 434 6.29 12.00 0.59
C VAL A 434 7.12 12.51 1.76
N LEU A 435 6.43 12.99 2.79
CA LEU A 435 7.04 13.58 3.97
C LEU A 435 6.73 12.70 5.18
N ILE A 436 7.72 12.47 6.02
CA ILE A 436 7.53 11.94 7.37
C ILE A 436 7.83 13.06 8.34
N THR A 437 6.89 13.29 9.25
CA THR A 437 6.96 14.36 10.26
C THR A 437 6.76 13.78 11.66
N ASN A 438 7.12 14.54 12.68
CA ASN A 438 6.62 14.30 14.04
C ASN A 438 5.13 14.66 14.14
N ARG A 439 4.49 14.35 15.27
CA ARG A 439 3.07 14.64 15.56
C ARG A 439 2.85 15.99 16.26
N SER A 440 3.79 16.94 16.14
CA SER A 440 3.61 18.29 16.68
C SER A 440 2.57 19.06 15.88
N THR A 441 1.85 19.99 16.51
CA THR A 441 0.87 20.85 15.83
C THR A 441 1.50 21.60 14.65
N THR A 442 2.74 22.11 14.82
CA THR A 442 3.58 22.56 13.73
C THR A 442 4.56 21.45 13.40
N ALA A 443 4.30 20.72 12.35
CA ALA A 443 5.05 19.52 11.97
C ALA A 443 6.51 19.84 11.61
N GLN A 444 7.42 19.05 12.15
CA GLN A 444 8.83 19.07 11.72
C GLN A 444 9.05 17.95 10.72
N ILE A 445 9.46 18.31 9.51
CA ILE A 445 9.80 17.32 8.47
C ILE A 445 11.08 16.62 8.86
N GLN A 446 11.00 15.30 9.06
CA GLN A 446 12.11 14.44 9.45
C GLN A 446 12.63 13.60 8.27
N ARG A 447 11.78 13.29 7.30
CA ARG A 447 12.18 12.67 6.03
C ARG A 447 11.43 13.31 4.89
N HIS A 448 12.12 13.51 3.77
CA HIS A 448 11.55 14.09 2.56
C HIS A 448 12.00 13.30 1.35
N LEU A 449 11.05 12.64 0.70
CA LEU A 449 11.22 11.98 -0.58
C LEU A 449 10.53 12.78 -1.67
N GLN A 450 11.24 13.07 -2.75
CA GLN A 450 10.70 13.66 -3.98
C GLN A 450 10.50 12.56 -5.01
N LEU A 451 9.24 12.31 -5.40
CA LEU A 451 8.93 11.33 -6.44
C LEU A 451 9.05 11.97 -7.83
N PRO A 452 9.44 11.20 -8.86
CA PRO A 452 9.59 11.73 -10.22
C PRO A 452 8.25 12.02 -10.91
N TYR A 453 7.15 11.43 -10.48
CA TYR A 453 5.81 11.55 -11.08
C TYR A 453 4.73 11.80 -10.04
N THR A 454 3.57 12.27 -10.53
CA THR A 454 2.38 12.43 -9.67
C THR A 454 1.76 11.07 -9.37
N PHE A 455 1.17 10.95 -8.19
CA PHE A 455 0.45 9.78 -7.72
C PHE A 455 -0.94 10.21 -7.23
N TYR A 456 -1.83 9.26 -6.98
CA TYR A 456 -3.09 9.55 -6.28
C TYR A 456 -2.89 9.53 -4.77
N ARG A 457 -2.32 8.43 -4.25
CA ARG A 457 -1.94 8.21 -2.84
C ARG A 457 -0.64 7.44 -2.75
N VAL A 458 -0.01 7.47 -1.58
CA VAL A 458 1.09 6.58 -1.19
C VAL A 458 0.73 5.96 0.16
N GLN A 459 0.60 4.64 0.20
CA GLN A 459 0.31 3.91 1.44
C GLN A 459 1.60 3.42 2.08
N TYR A 460 1.76 3.69 3.38
CA TYR A 460 2.80 3.05 4.18
C TYR A 460 2.35 1.64 4.61
N ILE A 461 3.26 0.68 4.49
CA ILE A 461 3.09 -0.72 4.88
C ILE A 461 4.25 -1.07 5.82
N SER A 462 3.95 -1.37 7.07
CA SER A 462 4.98 -1.62 8.10
C SER A 462 5.73 -2.92 7.85
N THR A 463 5.06 -3.95 7.37
CA THR A 463 5.64 -5.29 7.16
C THR A 463 4.95 -5.99 6.00
N ILE A 464 5.73 -6.67 5.18
CA ILE A 464 5.28 -7.60 4.16
C ILE A 464 5.94 -8.95 4.45
N LYS A 465 5.11 -10.00 4.53
CA LYS A 465 5.57 -11.39 4.71
C LYS A 465 5.46 -12.14 3.39
N TYR A 466 6.40 -13.05 3.10
CA TYR A 466 6.36 -13.90 1.90
C TYR A 466 7.30 -15.10 2.02
#